data_a7d5a4e7400eec29f8c659c7369c6235
#
_entry.id   a7d5a4e7400eec29f8c659c7369c6235
#
_cell.length_a   1.000
_cell.length_b   1.000
_cell.length_c   1.000
_cell.angle_alpha   90.00
_cell.angle_beta   90.00
_cell.angle_gamma   90.00
#
_symmetry.space_group_name_H-M   'P 1'
#
loop_
_entity.id
_entity.type
_entity.pdbx_description
1 polymer ?
#
loop_
_entity_poly.entity_id
_entity_poly.type
_entity_poly.pdbx_seq_one_letter_code
_entity_poly.pdbx_strand_id
1 'polypeptide(L)'
;MTKSFKQLAATFIALTLLTSCDSTARLYRPEDSNRVHSGILDDLTNNSLRLLLVAPTSSSLKDTIIIKYDYNNESCWELLDQKDDNYIQGFVTRHKQRVETLLTTRPNVSVFEFREPGNNINKIKKWDSSIIIDSTRQLMNLLFKERSTCGNSIIVLPDRRFIFIRSDSHSEV
;
A
#
# COMPACT_ATOMS: atom_id res chain seq x y z
N MET A 1 -56.96 -31.45 6.15
CA MET A 1 -55.66 -31.32 6.85
C MET A 1 -54.48 -31.13 5.87
N THR A 2 -54.44 -30.06 5.07
CA THR A 2 -53.43 -29.88 4.01
C THR A 2 -52.95 -28.43 3.82
N LYS A 3 -53.25 -27.54 4.74
CA LYS A 3 -52.81 -26.10 4.63
C LYS A 3 -51.58 -25.73 5.46
N SER A 4 -51.12 -26.58 6.38
CA SER A 4 -50.04 -26.22 7.32
C SER A 4 -48.63 -26.52 6.78
N PHE A 5 -48.51 -27.34 5.73
CA PHE A 5 -47.16 -27.76 5.25
C PHE A 5 -46.51 -26.81 4.26
N LYS A 6 -47.29 -25.92 3.62
CA LYS A 6 -46.73 -24.96 2.64
C LYS A 6 -46.16 -23.71 3.26
N GLN A 7 -46.48 -23.39 4.49
CA GLN A 7 -45.91 -22.21 5.18
C GLN A 7 -44.59 -22.48 5.84
N LEU A 8 -44.24 -23.71 6.20
CA LEU A 8 -42.94 -24.05 6.80
C LEU A 8 -41.80 -24.09 5.77
N ALA A 9 -42.09 -24.41 4.51
CA ALA A 9 -41.08 -24.48 3.46
C ALA A 9 -40.59 -23.08 2.99
N ALA A 10 -41.48 -22.09 3.05
CA ALA A 10 -41.16 -20.72 2.63
C ALA A 10 -40.24 -19.97 3.63
N THR A 11 -40.32 -20.33 4.91
CA THR A 11 -39.54 -19.68 5.98
C THR A 11 -38.08 -20.18 6.03
N PHE A 12 -37.83 -21.41 5.55
CA PHE A 12 -36.47 -21.98 5.56
C PHE A 12 -35.59 -21.47 4.41
N ILE A 13 -36.20 -21.05 3.29
CA ILE A 13 -35.45 -20.51 2.13
C ILE A 13 -34.99 -19.06 2.36
N ALA A 14 -35.69 -18.31 3.20
CA ALA A 14 -35.34 -16.92 3.51
C ALA A 14 -34.17 -16.78 4.48
N LEU A 15 -33.80 -17.85 5.20
CA LEU A 15 -32.74 -17.78 6.22
C LEU A 15 -31.35 -18.14 5.70
N THR A 16 -31.24 -18.68 4.49
CA THR A 16 -29.94 -19.08 3.89
C THR A 16 -29.30 -18.04 3.01
N LEU A 17 -29.90 -16.86 2.83
CA LEU A 17 -29.38 -15.80 1.98
C LEU A 17 -28.60 -14.72 2.71
N LEU A 18 -28.33 -14.86 4.02
CA LEU A 18 -27.69 -13.83 4.82
C LEU A 18 -26.24 -14.15 5.25
N THR A 19 -25.61 -15.18 4.73
CA THR A 19 -24.23 -15.50 5.10
C THR A 19 -23.23 -15.39 3.97
N SER A 20 -23.37 -14.40 3.10
CA SER A 20 -22.26 -13.95 2.29
C SER A 20 -21.80 -12.58 2.79
N CYS A 21 -21.36 -12.51 4.02
CA CYS A 21 -20.41 -11.49 4.41
C CYS A 21 -19.07 -11.90 3.82
N ASP A 22 -18.88 -11.53 2.56
CA ASP A 22 -17.55 -11.47 1.97
C ASP A 22 -16.77 -10.42 2.78
N SER A 23 -16.08 -10.87 3.80
CA SER A 23 -15.18 -10.03 4.58
C SER A 23 -13.94 -9.77 3.70
N THR A 24 -14.09 -8.91 2.70
CA THR A 24 -12.94 -8.31 2.03
C THR A 24 -12.08 -7.72 3.13
N ALA A 25 -10.94 -8.33 3.38
CA ALA A 25 -10.01 -7.87 4.40
C ALA A 25 -9.64 -6.42 4.06
N ARG A 26 -10.11 -5.48 4.88
CA ARG A 26 -9.73 -4.07 4.71
C ARG A 26 -8.24 -3.97 4.96
N LEU A 27 -7.52 -3.36 4.03
CA LEU A 27 -6.10 -3.09 4.17
C LEU A 27 -5.77 -2.28 5.43
N TYR A 28 -6.70 -1.43 5.83
CA TYR A 28 -6.53 -0.55 6.97
C TYR A 28 -7.84 -0.44 7.75
N ARG A 29 -7.73 -0.57 9.08
CA ARG A 29 -8.82 -0.33 10.02
C ARG A 29 -8.37 0.72 11.02
N PRO A 30 -9.10 1.83 11.18
CA PRO A 30 -8.75 2.88 12.13
C PRO A 30 -8.66 2.37 13.57
N GLU A 31 -9.48 1.39 13.92
CA GLU A 31 -9.54 0.75 15.23
C GLU A 31 -8.40 -0.23 15.51
N ASP A 32 -7.62 -0.62 14.48
CA ASP A 32 -6.51 -1.55 14.66
C ASP A 32 -5.34 -0.85 15.35
N SER A 33 -5.03 -1.29 16.56
CA SER A 33 -3.86 -0.82 17.31
C SER A 33 -2.55 -1.38 16.77
N ASN A 34 -2.62 -2.45 15.98
CA ASN A 34 -1.45 -3.13 15.45
C ASN A 34 -0.86 -2.36 14.27
N ARG A 35 0.46 -2.22 14.30
CA ARG A 35 1.22 -1.58 13.22
C ARG A 35 1.25 -2.40 11.94
N VAL A 36 1.20 -3.72 12.07
CA VAL A 36 1.33 -4.65 10.96
C VAL A 36 0.00 -5.36 10.71
N HIS A 37 -0.42 -5.36 9.47
CA HIS A 37 -1.60 -6.06 9.00
C HIS A 37 -1.24 -7.02 7.88
N SER A 38 -1.97 -8.11 7.77
CA SER A 38 -1.88 -9.02 6.64
C SER A 38 -3.25 -9.47 6.19
N GLY A 39 -3.35 -9.84 4.91
CA GLY A 39 -4.60 -10.27 4.31
C GLY A 39 -4.41 -10.70 2.87
N ILE A 40 -5.51 -10.74 2.13
CA ILE A 40 -5.53 -11.03 0.70
C ILE A 40 -6.26 -9.86 0.01
N LEU A 41 -5.64 -9.30 -1.03
CA LEU A 41 -6.31 -8.30 -1.87
C LEU A 41 -7.41 -8.97 -2.69
N ASP A 42 -8.57 -8.32 -2.77
CA ASP A 42 -9.57 -8.71 -3.75
C ASP A 42 -9.08 -8.49 -5.18
N ASP A 43 -9.71 -9.15 -6.15
CA ASP A 43 -9.30 -9.10 -7.55
C ASP A 43 -9.34 -7.68 -8.13
N LEU A 44 -10.35 -6.91 -7.77
CA LEU A 44 -10.52 -5.53 -8.25
C LEU A 44 -9.39 -4.63 -7.75
N THR A 45 -9.11 -4.68 -6.45
CA THR A 45 -8.03 -3.90 -5.82
C THR A 45 -6.68 -4.28 -6.39
N ASN A 46 -6.38 -5.59 -6.53
CA ASN A 46 -5.11 -6.06 -7.09
C ASN A 46 -4.93 -5.63 -8.55
N ASN A 47 -5.97 -5.76 -9.38
CA ASN A 47 -5.91 -5.35 -10.78
C ASN A 47 -5.74 -3.83 -10.92
N SER A 48 -6.47 -3.04 -10.12
CA SER A 48 -6.33 -1.59 -10.10
C SER A 48 -4.93 -1.16 -9.67
N LEU A 49 -4.37 -1.82 -8.66
CA LEU A 49 -3.00 -1.58 -8.22
C LEU A 49 -1.99 -1.84 -9.34
N ARG A 50 -2.08 -2.99 -9.99
CA ARG A 50 -1.16 -3.33 -11.08
C ARG A 50 -1.24 -2.34 -12.24
N LEU A 51 -2.42 -1.90 -12.62
CA LEU A 51 -2.62 -0.86 -13.64
C LEU A 51 -1.98 0.48 -13.25
N LEU A 52 -2.13 0.90 -11.99
CA LEU A 52 -1.51 2.13 -11.48
C LEU A 52 0.03 2.06 -11.53
N LEU A 53 0.61 0.90 -11.27
CA LEU A 53 2.06 0.73 -11.21
C LEU A 53 2.72 0.57 -12.59
N VAL A 54 2.00 0.08 -13.59
CA VAL A 54 2.53 -0.05 -14.96
C VAL A 54 2.64 1.31 -15.64
N ALA A 55 1.71 2.23 -15.37
CA ALA A 55 1.67 3.53 -16.03
C ALA A 55 2.95 4.39 -15.86
N PRO A 56 3.58 4.49 -14.66
CA PRO A 56 4.80 5.28 -14.46
C PRO A 56 6.08 4.53 -14.82
N THR A 57 6.03 3.23 -15.10
CA THR A 57 7.23 2.41 -15.34
C THR A 57 7.24 1.86 -16.76
N SER A 58 8.34 2.05 -17.46
CA SER A 58 8.55 1.43 -18.78
C SER A 58 8.91 -0.07 -18.69
N SER A 59 9.01 -0.62 -17.47
CA SER A 59 9.43 -2.00 -17.21
C SER A 59 8.26 -2.88 -16.81
N SER A 60 8.36 -4.17 -17.12
CA SER A 60 7.35 -5.16 -16.70
C SER A 60 7.32 -5.29 -15.17
N LEU A 61 6.12 -5.27 -14.62
CA LEU A 61 5.88 -5.48 -13.20
C LEU A 61 6.32 -6.91 -12.81
N LYS A 62 7.08 -7.02 -11.73
CA LYS A 62 7.49 -8.32 -11.18
C LYS A 62 6.38 -8.94 -10.33
N ASP A 63 6.59 -10.20 -9.93
CA ASP A 63 5.59 -10.97 -9.20
C ASP A 63 5.30 -10.41 -7.81
N THR A 64 6.35 -10.07 -7.07
CA THR A 64 6.25 -9.42 -5.75
C THR A 64 6.41 -7.92 -5.90
N ILE A 65 5.53 -7.17 -5.26
CA ILE A 65 5.50 -5.71 -5.30
C ILE A 65 5.74 -5.19 -3.90
N ILE A 66 6.69 -4.28 -3.76
CA ILE A 66 6.92 -3.51 -2.54
C ILE A 66 6.61 -2.05 -2.85
N ILE A 67 5.78 -1.44 -2.04
CA ILE A 67 5.44 -0.01 -2.17
C ILE A 67 5.70 0.66 -0.84
N LYS A 68 6.43 1.75 -0.89
CA LYS A 68 6.54 2.72 0.18
C LYS A 68 5.75 3.98 -0.21
N TYR A 69 4.99 4.50 0.75
CA TYR A 69 4.21 5.72 0.57
C TYR A 69 4.52 6.71 1.69
N ASP A 70 5.17 7.81 1.33
CA ASP A 70 5.55 8.86 2.26
C ASP A 70 4.56 10.04 2.20
N TYR A 71 4.38 10.67 3.34
CA TYR A 71 3.52 11.84 3.48
C TYR A 71 4.36 13.11 3.60
N ASN A 72 3.75 14.25 3.30
CA ASN A 72 4.29 15.53 3.72
C ASN A 72 4.00 15.72 5.20
N ASN A 73 4.84 16.38 5.94
CA ASN A 73 4.70 16.64 7.37
C ASN A 73 4.61 15.35 8.23
N GLU A 74 5.43 14.39 7.93
CA GLU A 74 5.60 13.21 8.77
C GLU A 74 6.42 13.54 10.02
N SER A 75 6.01 13.04 11.18
CA SER A 75 6.77 13.23 12.42
C SER A 75 8.16 12.57 12.37
N CYS A 76 8.31 11.53 11.55
CA CYS A 76 9.59 10.82 11.37
C CYS A 76 10.56 11.54 10.44
N TRP A 77 10.03 12.37 9.54
CA TRP A 77 10.80 13.07 8.50
C TRP A 77 10.77 14.58 8.64
N GLU A 78 10.12 15.08 9.69
CA GLU A 78 9.90 16.52 9.88
C GLU A 78 11.17 17.36 9.76
N LEU A 79 12.32 16.75 10.02
CA LEU A 79 13.60 17.42 9.96
C LEU A 79 14.35 17.21 8.66
N LEU A 80 13.94 16.32 7.77
CA LEU A 80 14.68 16.06 6.53
C LEU A 80 14.66 17.28 5.61
N ASP A 81 13.52 17.96 5.48
CA ASP A 81 13.39 19.17 4.68
C ASP A 81 14.20 20.35 5.25
N GLN A 82 14.56 20.28 6.53
CA GLN A 82 15.39 21.27 7.22
C GLN A 82 16.90 20.96 7.16
N LYS A 83 17.28 19.75 6.69
CA LYS A 83 18.68 19.36 6.55
C LYS A 83 19.32 20.01 5.33
N ASP A 84 20.65 20.13 5.38
CA ASP A 84 21.41 20.60 4.24
C ASP A 84 21.42 19.57 3.10
N ASP A 85 21.85 20.02 1.93
CA ASP A 85 21.86 19.21 0.71
C ASP A 85 22.79 18.00 0.82
N ASN A 86 23.93 18.11 1.53
CA ASN A 86 24.87 16.99 1.69
C ASN A 86 24.26 15.88 2.53
N TYR A 87 23.56 16.24 3.60
CA TYR A 87 22.87 15.26 4.44
C TYR A 87 21.82 14.50 3.63
N ILE A 88 20.98 15.23 2.89
CA ILE A 88 19.91 14.64 2.07
C ILE A 88 20.49 13.74 0.99
N GLN A 89 21.53 14.19 0.29
CA GLN A 89 22.20 13.40 -0.73
C GLN A 89 22.79 12.11 -0.15
N GLY A 90 23.44 12.18 1.01
CA GLY A 90 23.98 11.01 1.69
C GLY A 90 22.89 10.03 2.11
N PHE A 91 21.75 10.54 2.57
CA PHE A 91 20.58 9.73 2.92
C PHE A 91 20.00 9.01 1.68
N VAL A 92 19.72 9.73 0.62
CA VAL A 92 19.19 9.19 -0.64
C VAL A 92 20.13 8.15 -1.25
N THR A 93 21.44 8.41 -1.24
CA THR A 93 22.45 7.47 -1.75
C THR A 93 22.41 6.14 -0.99
N ARG A 94 22.42 6.18 0.34
CA ARG A 94 22.34 4.95 1.15
C ARG A 94 21.05 4.18 0.93
N HIS A 95 19.94 4.91 0.78
CA HIS A 95 18.66 4.28 0.51
C HIS A 95 18.66 3.57 -0.86
N LYS A 96 19.12 4.23 -1.91
CA LYS A 96 19.26 3.63 -3.25
C LYS A 96 20.14 2.38 -3.24
N GLN A 97 21.27 2.41 -2.54
CA GLN A 97 22.13 1.23 -2.42
C GLN A 97 21.42 0.04 -1.77
N ARG A 98 20.58 0.29 -0.75
CA ARG A 98 19.78 -0.78 -0.13
C ARG A 98 18.76 -1.36 -1.11
N VAL A 99 18.04 -0.51 -1.84
CA VAL A 99 17.06 -0.95 -2.86
C VAL A 99 17.76 -1.74 -3.97
N GLU A 100 18.91 -1.28 -4.49
CA GLU A 100 19.70 -1.99 -5.49
C GLU A 100 20.16 -3.36 -4.99
N THR A 101 20.66 -3.43 -3.75
CA THR A 101 21.03 -4.70 -3.12
C THR A 101 19.84 -5.65 -3.03
N LEU A 102 18.68 -5.15 -2.63
CA LEU A 102 17.45 -5.93 -2.58
C LEU A 102 17.08 -6.48 -3.97
N LEU A 103 17.06 -5.63 -4.98
CA LEU A 103 16.70 -6.00 -6.35
C LEU A 103 17.67 -7.00 -6.96
N THR A 104 18.96 -6.89 -6.63
CA THR A 104 20.00 -7.84 -7.08
C THR A 104 19.81 -9.22 -6.45
N THR A 105 19.50 -9.26 -5.15
CA THR A 105 19.33 -10.52 -4.40
C THR A 105 17.95 -11.14 -4.63
N ARG A 106 16.96 -10.35 -5.04
CA ARG A 106 15.57 -10.76 -5.24
C ARG A 106 15.03 -10.27 -6.60
N PRO A 107 15.41 -10.91 -7.72
CA PRO A 107 15.11 -10.41 -9.07
C PRO A 107 13.62 -10.38 -9.41
N ASN A 108 12.78 -11.09 -8.66
CA ASN A 108 11.33 -11.13 -8.86
C ASN A 108 10.56 -10.08 -8.05
N VAL A 109 11.26 -9.06 -7.52
CA VAL A 109 10.68 -7.98 -6.73
C VAL A 109 10.71 -6.69 -7.53
N SER A 110 9.60 -5.95 -7.52
CA SER A 110 9.53 -4.54 -7.91
C SER A 110 9.37 -3.67 -6.67
N VAL A 111 10.15 -2.60 -6.59
CA VAL A 111 10.07 -1.62 -5.51
C VAL A 111 9.59 -0.28 -6.07
N PHE A 112 8.63 0.31 -5.43
CA PHE A 112 8.06 1.61 -5.79
C PHE A 112 8.06 2.54 -4.59
N GLU A 113 8.51 3.76 -4.81
CA GLU A 113 8.47 4.82 -3.81
C GLU A 113 7.50 5.89 -4.27
N PHE A 114 6.43 6.04 -3.52
CA PHE A 114 5.41 7.06 -3.75
C PHE A 114 5.46 8.11 -2.67
N ARG A 115 5.01 9.29 -3.05
CA ARG A 115 4.81 10.38 -2.10
C ARG A 115 3.52 11.13 -2.41
N GLU A 116 2.84 11.59 -1.37
CA GLU A 116 1.68 12.45 -1.56
C GLU A 116 2.05 13.76 -2.25
N PRO A 117 1.13 14.37 -3.03
CA PRO A 117 1.35 15.69 -3.62
C PRO A 117 1.44 16.78 -2.53
N GLY A 118 2.28 17.79 -2.75
CA GLY A 118 2.43 18.92 -1.85
C GLY A 118 3.68 19.75 -2.13
N ASN A 119 3.87 20.82 -1.36
CA ASN A 119 4.92 21.81 -1.62
C ASN A 119 6.32 21.36 -1.16
N ASN A 120 6.40 20.44 -0.21
CA ASN A 120 7.68 20.01 0.39
C ASN A 120 8.44 18.95 -0.42
N ILE A 121 7.88 18.54 -1.55
CA ILE A 121 8.43 17.47 -2.40
C ILE A 121 9.65 17.92 -3.20
N ASN A 122 9.73 19.19 -3.53
CA ASN A 122 10.68 19.67 -4.53
C ASN A 122 12.14 19.38 -4.14
N LYS A 123 12.48 19.41 -2.85
CA LYS A 123 13.83 19.14 -2.39
C LYS A 123 14.21 17.67 -2.56
N ILE A 124 13.39 16.76 -2.08
CA ILE A 124 13.64 15.31 -2.19
C ILE A 124 13.62 14.87 -3.66
N LYS A 125 12.65 15.32 -4.45
CA LYS A 125 12.59 14.96 -5.86
C LYS A 125 13.75 15.52 -6.69
N LYS A 126 14.31 16.64 -6.29
CA LYS A 126 15.53 17.18 -6.90
C LYS A 126 16.71 16.19 -6.77
N TRP A 127 16.78 15.47 -5.66
CA TRP A 127 17.83 14.50 -5.38
C TRP A 127 17.49 13.07 -5.80
N ASP A 128 16.22 12.74 -5.79
CA ASP A 128 15.72 11.44 -6.24
C ASP A 128 14.53 11.58 -7.21
N SER A 129 14.86 11.51 -8.50
CA SER A 129 13.86 11.55 -9.57
C SER A 129 13.01 10.27 -9.68
N SER A 130 13.40 9.18 -9.02
CA SER A 130 12.66 7.92 -9.04
C SER A 130 11.40 7.95 -8.18
N ILE A 131 11.29 8.88 -7.24
CA ILE A 131 10.10 9.05 -6.41
C ILE A 131 8.90 9.46 -7.27
N ILE A 132 7.84 8.68 -7.17
CA ILE A 132 6.58 8.89 -7.90
C ILE A 132 5.63 9.75 -7.06
N ILE A 133 5.13 10.83 -7.63
CA ILE A 133 4.13 11.66 -6.97
C ILE A 133 2.74 11.12 -7.29
N ASP A 134 2.00 10.72 -6.27
CA ASP A 134 0.60 10.31 -6.37
C ASP A 134 -0.30 11.56 -6.54
N SER A 135 -0.15 12.25 -7.68
CA SER A 135 -0.76 13.57 -7.91
C SER A 135 -2.28 13.57 -7.77
N THR A 136 -2.92 12.47 -8.09
CA THR A 136 -4.38 12.29 -8.00
C THR A 136 -4.81 11.55 -6.75
N ARG A 137 -3.88 11.18 -5.88
CA ARG A 137 -4.09 10.37 -4.67
C ARG A 137 -4.76 9.03 -4.95
N GLN A 138 -4.58 8.48 -6.14
CA GLN A 138 -5.19 7.20 -6.51
C GLN A 138 -4.65 6.05 -5.68
N LEU A 139 -3.33 5.97 -5.51
CA LEU A 139 -2.71 4.94 -4.70
C LEU A 139 -3.08 5.08 -3.22
N MET A 140 -3.06 6.32 -2.70
CA MET A 140 -3.50 6.63 -1.35
C MET A 140 -4.93 6.13 -1.11
N ASN A 141 -5.85 6.45 -1.99
CA ASN A 141 -7.26 6.09 -1.85
C ASN A 141 -7.51 4.58 -2.06
N LEU A 142 -6.70 3.93 -2.90
CA LEU A 142 -6.83 2.51 -3.18
C LEU A 142 -6.36 1.65 -2.00
N LEU A 143 -5.16 1.92 -1.49
CA LEU A 143 -4.48 1.05 -0.53
C LEU A 143 -4.45 1.62 0.89
N PHE A 144 -3.95 2.83 1.04
CA PHE A 144 -3.59 3.34 2.36
C PHE A 144 -4.77 3.95 3.10
N LYS A 145 -5.75 4.52 2.39
CA LYS A 145 -7.00 5.10 2.91
C LYS A 145 -6.78 6.29 3.84
N GLU A 146 -5.90 6.17 4.81
CA GLU A 146 -5.62 7.17 5.85
C GLU A 146 -4.13 7.40 6.02
N ARG A 147 -3.81 8.57 6.52
CA ARG A 147 -2.44 8.94 6.87
C ARG A 147 -2.03 8.28 8.18
N SER A 148 -0.75 8.01 8.30
CA SER A 148 -0.11 7.65 9.56
C SER A 148 0.94 8.69 9.94
N THR A 149 1.52 8.56 11.12
CA THR A 149 2.54 9.49 11.64
C THR A 149 3.83 9.47 10.83
N CYS A 150 4.15 8.33 10.21
CA CYS A 150 5.25 8.14 9.28
C CYS A 150 4.73 7.50 8.00
N GLY A 151 5.58 7.29 7.01
CA GLY A 151 5.21 6.57 5.79
C GLY A 151 4.65 5.20 6.06
N ASN A 152 3.95 4.66 5.08
CA ASN A 152 3.43 3.30 5.11
C ASN A 152 4.13 2.44 4.07
N SER A 153 4.27 1.16 4.36
CA SER A 153 4.80 0.20 3.39
C SER A 153 3.85 -0.97 3.21
N ILE A 154 3.81 -1.51 2.01
CA ILE A 154 3.06 -2.72 1.69
C ILE A 154 3.89 -3.64 0.81
N ILE A 155 3.87 -4.93 1.14
CA ILE A 155 4.37 -6.01 0.28
C ILE A 155 3.15 -6.76 -0.25
N VAL A 156 3.07 -6.92 -1.57
CA VAL A 156 2.04 -7.74 -2.21
C VAL A 156 2.71 -8.91 -2.92
N LEU A 157 2.32 -10.12 -2.55
CA LEU A 157 2.83 -11.38 -3.10
C LEU A 157 2.09 -11.77 -4.38
N PRO A 158 2.63 -12.74 -5.17
CA PRO A 158 2.00 -13.21 -6.41
C PRO A 158 0.57 -13.73 -6.24
N ASP A 159 0.30 -14.34 -5.09
CA ASP A 159 -1.02 -14.89 -4.72
C ASP A 159 -1.96 -13.88 -4.07
N ARG A 160 -1.64 -12.58 -4.18
CA ARG A 160 -2.38 -11.44 -3.64
C ARG A 160 -2.34 -11.32 -2.11
N ARG A 161 -1.68 -12.22 -1.40
CA ARG A 161 -1.42 -11.98 0.03
C ARG A 161 -0.60 -10.70 0.17
N PHE A 162 -0.90 -9.95 1.21
CA PHE A 162 -0.16 -8.73 1.51
C PHE A 162 0.26 -8.66 2.97
N ILE A 163 1.32 -7.91 3.20
CA ILE A 163 1.73 -7.42 4.51
C ILE A 163 1.78 -5.90 4.41
N PHE A 164 1.02 -5.24 5.26
CA PHE A 164 0.96 -3.79 5.37
C PHE A 164 1.60 -3.34 6.68
N ILE A 165 2.51 -2.39 6.60
CA ILE A 165 3.23 -1.84 7.75
C ILE A 165 2.89 -0.36 7.85
N ARG A 166 2.18 0.01 8.91
CA ARG A 166 1.84 1.40 9.20
C ARG A 166 2.99 2.11 9.89
N SER A 167 3.18 3.38 9.61
CA SER A 167 4.23 4.21 10.21
C SER A 167 5.62 3.56 10.09
N ASP A 168 5.94 3.08 8.88
CA ASP A 168 7.22 2.47 8.55
C ASP A 168 8.29 3.53 8.33
N SER A 169 8.86 4.03 9.44
CA SER A 169 9.86 5.10 9.45
C SER A 169 11.20 4.72 8.83
N HIS A 170 11.49 3.42 8.79
CA HIS A 170 12.81 2.93 8.41
C HIS A 170 12.80 2.05 7.16
N SER A 171 11.65 1.91 6.50
CA SER A 171 11.50 0.97 5.38
C SER A 171 11.93 -0.43 5.79
N GLU A 172 11.23 -0.98 6.79
CA GLU A 172 11.50 -2.31 7.34
C GLU A 172 11.19 -3.45 6.34
N VAL A 173 10.72 -3.05 5.18
CA VAL A 173 10.37 -3.95 4.08
C VAL A 173 11.59 -4.27 3.21
#